data_7059f8e05104179c7769739c39b29b55
#
_entry.id   7059f8e05104179c7769739c39b29b55
#
_cell.length_a   1.000
_cell.length_b   1.000
_cell.length_c   1.000
_cell.angle_alpha   90.00
_cell.angle_beta   90.00
_cell.angle_gamma   90.00
#
_symmetry.space_group_name_H-M   'P 1'
#
loop_
_entity.id
_entity.type
_entity.pdbx_description
1 polymer ?
#
loop_
_entity_poly.entity_id
_entity_poly.type
_entity_poly.pdbx_seq_one_letter_code
_entity_poly.pdbx_strand_id
1 'polypeptide(L)'
;TVLAHEMGHAIQLRSGALDRNYPTVLTEQQSDCFAGAWTARVASGATTTVTYTDADVRAGLIAMTKVSDPVGIDQFADGGHGSAFDRVGAFQVGFTQGPARCAEILDEPLPLVPNRFTSPTEQTTGGNAPFGYGDDDLLGFLPEDLNLYWDVELDIADLDPLELRVVTSPAALDCDDLRGDLDRGAALCASTGEVVVNEPVALDLYRSLGDFSVGYLLGLAWGEAVQEALGSRLVGEERALLNDCLTGGWVQTVILVETAVGFDLPRPRAEERTATVSAGDLDEAIQTVLLVSDLARDDDVVGNAFEKIAALRTGVIDGTEACLAGL
;
A
#
# COMPACT_ATOMS: atom_id res chain seq x y z
N THR A 1 -3.89 4.43 -20.08
CA THR A 1 -2.66 4.26 -19.29
C THR A 1 -1.64 3.43 -20.04
N VAL A 2 -1.91 2.17 -20.44
CA VAL A 2 -0.96 1.27 -21.14
C VAL A 2 -0.37 1.91 -22.40
N LEU A 3 -1.19 2.50 -23.28
CA LEU A 3 -0.68 3.16 -24.48
C LEU A 3 0.24 4.35 -24.16
N ALA A 4 -0.03 5.08 -23.06
CA ALA A 4 0.85 6.16 -22.63
C ALA A 4 2.19 5.63 -22.12
N HIS A 5 2.19 4.48 -21.45
CA HIS A 5 3.39 3.74 -21.06
C HIS A 5 4.24 3.37 -22.29
N GLU A 6 3.65 2.77 -23.33
CA GLU A 6 4.35 2.45 -24.58
C GLU A 6 4.94 3.70 -25.27
N MET A 7 4.26 4.84 -25.15
CA MET A 7 4.81 6.11 -25.63
C MET A 7 6.01 6.57 -24.80
N GLY A 8 6.10 6.19 -23.54
CA GLY A 8 7.30 6.38 -22.70
C GLY A 8 8.50 5.65 -23.29
N HIS A 9 8.36 4.39 -23.70
CA HIS A 9 9.42 3.67 -24.39
C HIS A 9 9.83 4.32 -25.73
N ALA A 10 8.88 4.90 -26.45
CA ALA A 10 9.21 5.66 -27.64
C ALA A 10 10.00 6.94 -27.34
N ILE A 11 9.80 7.57 -26.19
CA ILE A 11 10.62 8.70 -25.71
C ILE A 11 12.03 8.20 -25.39
N GLN A 12 12.18 7.08 -24.66
CA GLN A 12 13.45 6.47 -24.31
C GLN A 12 14.28 6.13 -25.56
N LEU A 13 13.64 5.51 -26.54
CA LEU A 13 14.30 5.18 -27.82
C LEU A 13 14.83 6.45 -28.50
N ARG A 14 14.03 7.50 -28.60
CA ARG A 14 14.40 8.75 -29.27
C ARG A 14 15.43 9.57 -28.52
N SER A 15 15.49 9.45 -27.19
CA SER A 15 16.49 10.13 -26.37
C SER A 15 17.81 9.33 -26.28
N GLY A 16 17.87 8.12 -26.80
CA GLY A 16 19.03 7.22 -26.66
C GLY A 16 19.18 6.61 -25.25
N ALA A 17 18.12 6.67 -24.43
CA ALA A 17 18.14 6.09 -23.08
C ALA A 17 18.29 4.55 -23.14
N LEU A 18 17.65 3.89 -24.09
CA LEU A 18 17.72 2.45 -24.26
C LEU A 18 19.10 1.95 -24.73
N ASP A 19 19.95 2.82 -25.26
CA ASP A 19 21.32 2.48 -25.67
C ASP A 19 22.28 2.38 -24.47
N ARG A 20 21.86 2.79 -23.26
CA ARG A 20 22.71 2.93 -22.06
C ARG A 20 22.74 1.68 -21.17
N ASN A 21 22.10 0.60 -21.57
CA ASN A 21 22.10 -0.71 -20.88
C ASN A 21 21.67 -0.63 -19.41
N TYR A 22 20.63 0.13 -19.10
CA TYR A 22 19.99 0.12 -17.80
C TYR A 22 19.23 -1.22 -17.56
N PRO A 23 19.07 -1.66 -16.30
CA PRO A 23 18.13 -2.74 -15.98
C PRO A 23 16.73 -2.42 -16.52
N THR A 24 16.05 -3.43 -17.06
CA THR A 24 14.72 -3.26 -17.69
C THR A 24 13.74 -2.61 -16.74
N VAL A 25 13.72 -3.02 -15.47
CA VAL A 25 12.82 -2.47 -14.43
C VAL A 25 12.93 -0.94 -14.29
N LEU A 26 14.11 -0.34 -14.48
CA LEU A 26 14.28 1.11 -14.42
C LEU A 26 13.72 1.82 -15.65
N THR A 27 13.83 1.22 -16.82
CA THR A 27 13.21 1.74 -18.04
C THR A 27 11.68 1.62 -17.95
N GLU A 28 11.17 0.57 -17.33
CA GLU A 28 9.75 0.40 -17.03
C GLU A 28 9.24 1.46 -16.06
N GLN A 29 9.94 1.69 -14.93
CA GLN A 29 9.61 2.78 -14.00
C GLN A 29 9.54 4.13 -14.69
N GLN A 30 10.52 4.44 -15.54
CA GLN A 30 10.53 5.71 -16.27
C GLN A 30 9.35 5.82 -17.24
N SER A 31 8.98 4.71 -17.89
CA SER A 31 7.86 4.67 -18.83
C SER A 31 6.52 4.83 -18.10
N ASP A 32 6.34 4.16 -16.96
CA ASP A 32 5.16 4.31 -16.08
C ASP A 32 5.05 5.76 -15.56
N CYS A 33 6.17 6.38 -15.20
CA CYS A 33 6.21 7.78 -14.79
C CYS A 33 5.75 8.72 -15.92
N PHE A 34 6.25 8.54 -17.15
CA PHE A 34 5.77 9.34 -18.29
C PHE A 34 4.27 9.12 -18.56
N ALA A 35 3.75 7.90 -18.35
CA ALA A 35 2.32 7.64 -18.43
C ALA A 35 1.52 8.43 -17.38
N GLY A 36 2.02 8.50 -16.15
CA GLY A 36 1.45 9.31 -15.08
C GLY A 36 1.45 10.81 -15.42
N ALA A 37 2.58 11.34 -15.88
CA ALA A 37 2.71 12.74 -16.27
C ALA A 37 1.77 13.11 -17.43
N TRP A 38 1.60 12.23 -18.41
CA TRP A 38 0.63 12.41 -19.48
C TRP A 38 -0.80 12.39 -18.95
N THR A 39 -1.12 11.47 -18.04
CA THR A 39 -2.45 11.35 -17.42
C THR A 39 -2.81 12.62 -16.66
N ALA A 40 -1.89 13.17 -15.85
CA ALA A 40 -2.07 14.44 -15.15
C ALA A 40 -2.37 15.60 -16.11
N ARG A 41 -1.66 15.66 -17.25
CA ARG A 41 -1.91 16.66 -18.28
C ARG A 41 -3.30 16.53 -18.89
N VAL A 42 -3.78 15.31 -19.11
CA VAL A 42 -5.15 15.08 -19.61
C VAL A 42 -6.18 15.45 -18.55
N ALA A 43 -5.98 15.01 -17.30
CA ALA A 43 -6.88 15.31 -16.17
C ALA A 43 -7.01 16.82 -15.92
N SER A 44 -5.94 17.59 -16.10
CA SER A 44 -5.98 19.06 -15.98
C SER A 44 -6.76 19.78 -17.11
N GLY A 45 -7.32 19.04 -18.07
CA GLY A 45 -8.04 19.62 -19.22
C GLY A 45 -7.13 20.29 -20.26
N ALA A 46 -5.81 20.07 -20.18
CA ALA A 46 -4.85 20.66 -21.12
C ALA A 46 -4.86 20.01 -22.52
N THR A 47 -5.73 19.00 -22.73
CA THR A 47 -5.97 18.35 -24.01
C THR A 47 -7.44 18.53 -24.40
N THR A 48 -7.71 18.65 -25.70
CA THR A 48 -9.08 18.88 -26.22
C THR A 48 -9.76 17.61 -26.74
N THR A 49 -9.00 16.52 -26.90
CA THR A 49 -9.45 15.31 -27.57
C THR A 49 -9.63 14.11 -26.65
N VAL A 50 -9.03 14.18 -25.47
CA VAL A 50 -9.10 13.12 -24.44
C VAL A 50 -9.43 13.79 -23.11
N THR A 51 -10.36 13.21 -22.38
CA THR A 51 -10.73 13.63 -21.02
C THR A 51 -10.54 12.46 -20.07
N TYR A 52 -10.25 12.75 -18.81
CA TYR A 52 -10.14 11.78 -17.73
C TYR A 52 -11.08 12.16 -16.61
N THR A 53 -11.64 11.14 -15.97
CA THR A 53 -12.38 11.20 -14.71
C THR A 53 -11.58 10.44 -13.64
N ASP A 54 -11.95 10.56 -12.37
CA ASP A 54 -11.34 9.78 -11.28
C ASP A 54 -11.49 8.27 -11.53
N ALA A 55 -12.63 7.84 -12.07
CA ALA A 55 -12.83 6.45 -12.48
C ALA A 55 -11.83 5.99 -13.56
N ASP A 56 -11.44 6.87 -14.49
CA ASP A 56 -10.44 6.55 -15.51
C ASP A 56 -9.03 6.47 -14.89
N VAL A 57 -8.70 7.33 -13.93
CA VAL A 57 -7.43 7.25 -13.17
C VAL A 57 -7.37 5.92 -12.42
N ARG A 58 -8.44 5.57 -11.70
CA ARG A 58 -8.54 4.29 -11.01
C ARG A 58 -8.40 3.10 -11.95
N ALA A 59 -9.09 3.10 -13.08
CA ALA A 59 -8.94 2.06 -14.11
C ALA A 59 -7.49 1.97 -14.62
N GLY A 60 -6.80 3.10 -14.67
CA GLY A 60 -5.38 3.17 -14.99
C GLY A 60 -4.51 2.45 -13.94
N LEU A 61 -4.78 2.66 -12.66
CA LEU A 61 -4.09 1.96 -11.57
C LEU A 61 -4.33 0.45 -11.62
N ILE A 62 -5.59 0.02 -11.82
CA ILE A 62 -5.92 -1.39 -12.01
C ILE A 62 -5.17 -1.98 -13.21
N ALA A 63 -5.06 -1.25 -14.32
CA ALA A 63 -4.31 -1.72 -15.48
C ALA A 63 -2.82 -1.93 -15.13
N MET A 64 -2.21 -1.04 -14.32
CA MET A 64 -0.82 -1.20 -13.87
C MET A 64 -0.64 -2.47 -13.03
N THR A 65 -1.58 -2.78 -12.12
CA THR A 65 -1.51 -4.03 -11.33
C THR A 65 -1.64 -5.29 -12.18
N LYS A 66 -2.30 -5.21 -13.35
CA LYS A 66 -2.48 -6.37 -14.25
C LYS A 66 -1.31 -6.63 -15.18
N VAL A 67 -0.42 -5.66 -15.35
CA VAL A 67 0.77 -5.76 -16.21
C VAL A 67 2.06 -5.77 -15.40
N SER A 68 1.98 -5.93 -14.07
CA SER A 68 3.13 -6.17 -13.21
C SER A 68 3.69 -7.59 -13.37
N ASP A 69 4.91 -7.78 -12.92
CA ASP A 69 5.52 -9.11 -12.89
C ASP A 69 4.78 -10.02 -11.91
N PRO A 70 4.67 -11.32 -12.21
CA PRO A 70 4.20 -12.28 -11.22
C PRO A 70 5.07 -12.30 -9.97
N VAL A 71 4.44 -12.54 -8.82
CA VAL A 71 5.14 -12.71 -7.54
C VAL A 71 6.20 -13.80 -7.64
N GLY A 72 7.35 -13.56 -7.05
CA GLY A 72 8.50 -14.47 -7.01
C GLY A 72 9.50 -14.29 -8.15
N ILE A 73 9.22 -13.42 -9.12
CA ILE A 73 10.16 -13.08 -10.20
C ILE A 73 11.13 -12.00 -9.71
N ASP A 74 12.41 -12.20 -9.97
CA ASP A 74 13.41 -11.17 -9.71
C ASP A 74 13.18 -9.98 -10.66
N GLN A 75 12.83 -8.82 -10.14
CA GLN A 75 12.58 -7.61 -10.92
C GLN A 75 13.80 -7.12 -11.71
N PHE A 76 15.01 -7.55 -11.33
CA PHE A 76 16.24 -7.25 -12.07
C PHE A 76 16.57 -8.28 -13.17
N ALA A 77 15.75 -9.32 -13.35
CA ALA A 77 15.88 -10.22 -14.47
C ALA A 77 15.66 -9.49 -15.81
N ASP A 78 16.26 -9.99 -16.87
CA ASP A 78 16.03 -9.44 -18.20
C ASP A 78 14.54 -9.49 -18.56
N GLY A 79 13.97 -8.33 -18.89
CA GLY A 79 12.54 -8.19 -19.19
C GLY A 79 11.64 -8.03 -17.96
N GLY A 80 12.19 -7.86 -16.77
CA GLY A 80 11.40 -7.55 -15.56
C GLY A 80 10.72 -6.18 -15.67
N HIS A 81 9.42 -6.12 -15.29
CA HIS A 81 8.59 -4.91 -15.33
C HIS A 81 8.42 -4.26 -13.95
N GLY A 82 8.70 -5.00 -12.89
CA GLY A 82 8.48 -4.58 -11.51
C GLY A 82 7.14 -5.03 -10.93
N SER A 83 7.02 -4.91 -9.61
CA SER A 83 5.80 -5.21 -8.85
C SER A 83 4.68 -4.21 -9.15
N ALA A 84 3.44 -4.54 -8.77
CA ALA A 84 2.34 -3.59 -8.86
C ALA A 84 2.58 -2.34 -8.00
N PHE A 85 3.19 -2.51 -6.82
CA PHE A 85 3.58 -1.41 -5.94
C PHE A 85 4.56 -0.44 -6.62
N ASP A 86 5.58 -0.97 -7.28
CA ASP A 86 6.61 -0.17 -7.97
C ASP A 86 6.02 0.58 -9.16
N ARG A 87 5.24 -0.09 -10.00
CA ARG A 87 4.63 0.47 -11.20
C ARG A 87 3.61 1.56 -10.89
N VAL A 88 2.71 1.30 -9.94
CA VAL A 88 1.74 2.31 -9.47
C VAL A 88 2.47 3.50 -8.88
N GLY A 89 3.53 3.27 -8.11
CA GLY A 89 4.34 4.35 -7.56
C GLY A 89 5.01 5.22 -8.61
N ALA A 90 5.60 4.62 -9.62
CA ALA A 90 6.21 5.36 -10.72
C ALA A 90 5.17 6.20 -11.47
N PHE A 91 3.99 5.65 -11.73
CA PHE A 91 2.87 6.38 -12.30
C PHE A 91 2.44 7.57 -11.43
N GLN A 92 2.32 7.38 -10.09
CA GLN A 92 1.97 8.45 -9.15
C GLN A 92 3.01 9.57 -9.12
N VAL A 93 4.30 9.23 -9.14
CA VAL A 93 5.39 10.22 -9.23
C VAL A 93 5.26 11.05 -10.51
N GLY A 94 5.00 10.41 -11.64
CA GLY A 94 4.77 11.13 -12.89
C GLY A 94 3.55 12.04 -12.84
N PHE A 95 2.45 11.57 -12.26
CA PHE A 95 1.21 12.32 -12.12
C PHE A 95 1.38 13.57 -11.24
N THR A 96 2.11 13.46 -10.13
CA THR A 96 2.27 14.54 -9.14
C THR A 96 3.45 15.47 -9.43
N GLN A 97 4.59 14.93 -9.90
CA GLN A 97 5.83 15.67 -10.08
C GLN A 97 6.15 16.00 -11.54
N GLY A 98 5.45 15.35 -12.47
CA GLY A 98 5.52 15.66 -13.88
C GLY A 98 6.73 15.09 -14.63
N PRO A 99 6.87 15.40 -15.94
CA PRO A 99 7.83 14.74 -16.83
C PRO A 99 9.29 15.07 -16.53
N ALA A 100 9.59 16.16 -15.83
CA ALA A 100 10.97 16.50 -15.45
C ALA A 100 11.53 15.44 -14.49
N ARG A 101 10.78 15.06 -13.44
CA ARG A 101 11.17 13.99 -12.51
C ARG A 101 11.29 12.65 -13.24
N CYS A 102 10.39 12.36 -14.17
CA CYS A 102 10.49 11.13 -14.97
C CYS A 102 11.79 11.05 -15.77
N ALA A 103 12.29 12.16 -16.29
CA ALA A 103 13.56 12.16 -17.02
C ALA A 103 14.78 11.80 -16.15
N GLU A 104 14.69 12.00 -14.84
CA GLU A 104 15.77 11.74 -13.88
C GLU A 104 15.79 10.28 -13.38
N ILE A 105 14.72 9.51 -13.53
CA ILE A 105 14.58 8.17 -12.93
C ILE A 105 15.71 7.21 -13.28
N LEU A 106 16.26 7.28 -14.47
CA LEU A 106 17.36 6.40 -14.87
C LEU A 106 18.68 6.69 -14.14
N ASP A 107 18.89 7.91 -13.72
CA ASP A 107 20.08 8.34 -12.97
C ASP A 107 19.77 8.43 -11.43
N GLU A 108 18.49 8.66 -11.07
CA GLU A 108 17.97 8.70 -9.70
C GLU A 108 16.71 7.83 -9.59
N PRO A 109 16.87 6.48 -9.56
CA PRO A 109 15.75 5.56 -9.58
C PRO A 109 14.84 5.69 -8.35
N LEU A 110 13.57 5.33 -8.53
CA LEU A 110 12.63 5.19 -7.43
C LEU A 110 12.95 3.90 -6.65
N PRO A 111 12.60 3.84 -5.36
CA PRO A 111 12.72 2.63 -4.57
C PRO A 111 11.99 1.45 -5.24
N LEU A 112 12.57 0.27 -5.12
CA LEU A 112 12.02 -0.99 -5.62
C LEU A 112 11.79 -1.95 -4.46
N VAL A 113 10.59 -2.52 -4.39
CA VAL A 113 10.24 -3.47 -3.33
C VAL A 113 10.59 -4.91 -3.70
N PRO A 114 10.80 -5.78 -2.69
CA PRO A 114 11.09 -7.18 -2.95
C PRO A 114 9.93 -7.86 -3.68
N ASN A 115 10.24 -8.54 -4.79
CA ASN A 115 9.26 -9.38 -5.50
C ASN A 115 9.73 -10.83 -5.62
N ARG A 116 10.98 -11.13 -5.23
CA ARG A 116 11.60 -12.45 -5.30
C ARG A 116 11.36 -13.24 -4.03
N PHE A 117 10.97 -14.52 -4.15
CA PHE A 117 10.94 -15.42 -3.01
C PHE A 117 12.31 -15.57 -2.36
N THR A 118 12.37 -15.44 -1.05
CA THR A 118 13.60 -15.54 -0.25
C THR A 118 13.79 -16.94 0.35
N SER A 119 12.73 -17.75 0.36
CA SER A 119 12.73 -19.09 0.94
C SER A 119 11.93 -20.10 0.11
N PRO A 120 12.21 -21.43 0.27
CA PRO A 120 11.38 -22.48 -0.30
C PRO A 120 9.94 -22.47 0.22
N THR A 121 9.71 -21.98 1.42
CA THR A 121 8.39 -21.84 2.02
C THR A 121 7.58 -20.80 1.26
N GLU A 122 8.10 -19.59 1.09
CA GLU A 122 7.47 -18.54 0.27
C GLU A 122 7.15 -19.03 -1.14
N GLN A 123 8.08 -19.75 -1.78
CA GLN A 123 7.82 -20.32 -3.10
C GLN A 123 6.64 -21.30 -3.10
N THR A 124 6.46 -22.06 -2.02
CA THR A 124 5.35 -23.03 -1.91
C THR A 124 4.02 -22.36 -1.62
N THR A 125 4.05 -21.27 -0.83
CA THR A 125 2.85 -20.51 -0.44
C THR A 125 2.49 -19.39 -1.41
N GLY A 126 3.35 -19.13 -2.40
CA GLY A 126 3.16 -18.03 -3.36
C GLY A 126 3.39 -16.65 -2.75
N GLY A 127 4.19 -16.57 -1.69
CA GLY A 127 4.44 -15.36 -0.93
C GLY A 127 3.65 -15.29 0.38
N ASN A 128 2.49 -15.94 0.46
CA ASN A 128 1.68 -15.92 1.68
C ASN A 128 2.38 -16.60 2.86
N ALA A 129 2.05 -16.18 4.06
CA ALA A 129 2.51 -16.81 5.28
C ALA A 129 2.10 -18.30 5.34
N PRO A 130 2.94 -19.16 5.92
CA PRO A 130 2.71 -20.61 5.93
C PRO A 130 1.64 -21.07 6.93
N PHE A 131 0.90 -20.15 7.52
CA PHE A 131 -0.18 -20.38 8.47
C PHE A 131 -1.50 -19.87 7.92
N GLY A 132 -2.60 -20.22 8.56
CA GLY A 132 -3.94 -19.88 8.09
C GLY A 132 -4.44 -18.51 8.56
N TYR A 133 -5.73 -18.29 8.40
CA TYR A 133 -6.40 -17.03 8.73
C TYR A 133 -6.78 -16.92 10.22
N GLY A 134 -6.99 -18.01 10.95
CA GLY A 134 -7.66 -18.08 12.25
C GLY A 134 -6.93 -17.44 13.44
N ASP A 135 -7.51 -17.62 14.64
CA ASP A 135 -7.04 -17.00 15.89
C ASP A 135 -5.64 -17.47 16.33
N ASP A 136 -5.28 -18.73 16.03
CA ASP A 136 -3.95 -19.28 16.31
C ASP A 136 -2.95 -18.97 15.16
N ASP A 137 -3.37 -18.22 14.17
CA ASP A 137 -2.66 -17.92 12.94
C ASP A 137 -2.57 -16.40 12.73
N LEU A 138 -3.02 -15.91 11.57
CA LEU A 138 -2.89 -14.51 11.15
C LEU A 138 -3.58 -13.53 12.12
N LEU A 139 -4.80 -13.85 12.57
CA LEU A 139 -5.55 -13.03 13.52
C LEU A 139 -4.99 -13.07 14.95
N GLY A 140 -4.12 -14.01 15.26
CA GLY A 140 -3.41 -14.08 16.55
C GLY A 140 -2.17 -13.18 16.54
N PHE A 141 -1.26 -13.37 15.58
CA PHE A 141 0.03 -12.71 15.61
C PHE A 141 0.04 -11.25 15.13
N LEU A 142 -0.82 -10.87 14.16
CA LEU A 142 -0.85 -9.49 13.65
C LEU A 142 -1.22 -8.46 14.73
N PRO A 143 -2.24 -8.70 15.60
CA PRO A 143 -2.51 -7.80 16.72
C PRO A 143 -1.34 -7.63 17.67
N GLU A 144 -0.62 -8.72 17.99
CA GLU A 144 0.56 -8.67 18.84
C GLU A 144 1.67 -7.82 18.23
N ASP A 145 1.93 -7.99 16.92
CA ASP A 145 2.95 -7.22 16.22
C ASP A 145 2.58 -5.74 16.07
N LEU A 146 1.32 -5.43 15.76
CA LEU A 146 0.82 -4.06 15.68
C LEU A 146 0.86 -3.36 17.05
N ASN A 147 0.44 -4.02 18.12
CA ASN A 147 0.52 -3.46 19.46
C ASN A 147 1.99 -3.18 19.84
N LEU A 148 2.90 -4.13 19.59
CA LEU A 148 4.32 -3.95 19.87
C LEU A 148 4.90 -2.79 19.05
N TYR A 149 4.54 -2.67 17.78
CA TYR A 149 5.01 -1.58 16.93
C TYR A 149 4.64 -0.21 17.50
N TRP A 150 3.38 -0.02 17.83
CA TRP A 150 2.89 1.28 18.27
C TRP A 150 3.35 1.64 19.69
N ASP A 151 3.52 0.66 20.58
CA ASP A 151 4.08 0.86 21.93
C ASP A 151 5.56 1.25 21.87
N VAL A 152 6.36 0.56 21.03
CA VAL A 152 7.82 0.71 21.00
C VAL A 152 8.27 1.85 20.09
N GLU A 153 7.69 1.97 18.89
CA GLU A 153 8.17 2.90 17.86
C GLU A 153 7.77 4.35 18.14
N LEU A 154 6.60 4.56 18.68
CA LEU A 154 6.09 5.91 18.91
C LEU A 154 6.18 6.37 20.37
N ASP A 155 6.50 5.46 21.32
CA ASP A 155 6.48 5.79 22.76
C ASP A 155 5.18 6.57 23.14
N ILE A 156 4.05 6.13 22.54
CA ILE A 156 2.74 6.73 22.80
C ILE A 156 2.27 6.20 24.15
N ALA A 157 2.57 6.95 25.20
CA ALA A 157 2.33 6.57 26.59
C ALA A 157 0.84 6.32 26.94
N ASP A 158 -0.08 6.70 26.07
CA ASP A 158 -1.51 6.65 26.30
C ASP A 158 -2.25 5.64 25.38
N LEU A 159 -1.53 4.83 24.61
CA LEU A 159 -2.14 3.78 23.80
C LEU A 159 -2.06 2.44 24.53
N ASP A 160 -3.17 2.04 25.15
CA ASP A 160 -3.31 0.68 25.66
C ASP A 160 -3.30 -0.36 24.53
N PRO A 161 -2.74 -1.57 24.73
CA PRO A 161 -2.81 -2.64 23.74
C PRO A 161 -4.26 -2.94 23.34
N LEU A 162 -4.51 -2.98 22.02
CA LEU A 162 -5.84 -3.25 21.48
C LEU A 162 -6.10 -4.75 21.43
N GLU A 163 -7.33 -5.13 21.72
CA GLU A 163 -7.83 -6.50 21.55
C GLU A 163 -8.55 -6.66 20.23
N LEU A 164 -8.48 -7.86 19.66
CA LEU A 164 -9.19 -8.19 18.42
C LEU A 164 -10.50 -8.90 18.73
N ARG A 165 -11.59 -8.46 18.08
CA ARG A 165 -12.89 -9.09 18.14
C ARG A 165 -13.38 -9.43 16.73
N VAL A 166 -13.69 -10.69 16.47
CA VAL A 166 -14.22 -11.15 15.18
C VAL A 166 -15.75 -11.22 15.24
N VAL A 167 -16.41 -10.65 14.23
CA VAL A 167 -17.88 -10.71 14.08
C VAL A 167 -18.25 -11.26 12.71
N THR A 168 -19.28 -12.10 12.69
CA THR A 168 -19.82 -12.66 11.44
C THR A 168 -20.89 -11.76 10.79
N SER A 169 -21.32 -10.71 11.50
CA SER A 169 -22.27 -9.74 10.99
C SER A 169 -22.10 -8.40 11.73
N PRO A 170 -21.91 -7.27 11.01
CA PRO A 170 -21.87 -5.95 11.63
C PRO A 170 -23.10 -5.60 12.46
N ALA A 171 -24.28 -6.13 12.08
CA ALA A 171 -25.53 -5.89 12.79
C ALA A 171 -25.60 -6.50 14.21
N ALA A 172 -24.68 -7.41 14.54
CA ALA A 172 -24.56 -8.03 15.85
C ALA A 172 -23.59 -7.28 16.78
N LEU A 173 -22.94 -6.23 16.28
CA LEU A 173 -21.99 -5.44 17.06
C LEU A 173 -22.71 -4.45 17.95
N ASP A 174 -22.41 -4.48 19.25
CA ASP A 174 -22.80 -3.48 20.22
C ASP A 174 -21.59 -2.55 20.45
N CYS A 175 -21.55 -1.44 19.73
CA CYS A 175 -20.50 -0.44 19.80
C CYS A 175 -21.09 0.95 19.52
N ASP A 176 -21.03 1.81 20.52
CA ASP A 176 -21.59 3.16 20.45
C ASP A 176 -20.70 4.16 19.70
N ASP A 177 -19.40 3.86 19.58
CA ASP A 177 -18.40 4.75 18.97
C ASP A 177 -17.46 3.98 18.04
N LEU A 178 -17.98 3.65 16.85
CA LEU A 178 -17.25 2.94 15.82
C LEU A 178 -16.45 3.93 14.95
N ARG A 179 -15.14 3.69 14.84
CA ARG A 179 -14.22 4.45 13.99
C ARG A 179 -13.76 3.59 12.81
N GLY A 180 -13.85 4.12 11.62
CA GLY A 180 -13.65 3.37 10.39
C GLY A 180 -14.96 2.77 9.86
N ASP A 181 -14.84 1.86 8.91
CA ASP A 181 -16.00 1.25 8.22
C ASP A 181 -15.91 -0.28 8.26
N LEU A 182 -16.70 -0.88 9.11
CA LEU A 182 -16.75 -2.33 9.29
C LEU A 182 -17.24 -3.06 8.03
N ASP A 183 -18.01 -2.43 7.17
CA ASP A 183 -18.42 -3.01 5.88
C ASP A 183 -17.21 -3.17 4.93
N ARG A 184 -16.08 -2.52 5.23
CA ARG A 184 -14.81 -2.66 4.51
C ARG A 184 -13.86 -3.69 5.10
N GLY A 185 -14.22 -4.29 6.22
CA GLY A 185 -13.50 -5.42 6.80
C GLY A 185 -13.03 -5.26 8.23
N ALA A 186 -12.60 -4.07 8.67
CA ALA A 186 -12.23 -3.83 10.06
C ALA A 186 -12.50 -2.38 10.48
N ALA A 187 -12.74 -2.19 11.80
CA ALA A 187 -12.96 -0.89 12.41
C ALA A 187 -12.56 -0.92 13.90
N LEU A 188 -12.27 0.24 14.48
CA LEU A 188 -12.03 0.40 15.91
C LEU A 188 -13.34 0.67 16.63
N CYS A 189 -13.65 -0.08 17.68
CA CYS A 189 -14.65 0.31 18.68
C CYS A 189 -13.94 1.12 19.79
N ALA A 190 -13.97 2.44 19.68
CA ALA A 190 -13.24 3.33 20.57
C ALA A 190 -13.73 3.26 22.01
N SER A 191 -15.03 2.96 22.22
CA SER A 191 -15.63 2.83 23.57
C SER A 191 -15.14 1.61 24.34
N THR A 192 -14.66 0.56 23.67
CA THR A 192 -14.16 -0.68 24.30
C THR A 192 -12.68 -0.90 24.11
N GLY A 193 -12.00 -0.17 23.21
CA GLY A 193 -10.61 -0.41 22.83
C GLY A 193 -10.41 -1.70 22.02
N GLU A 194 -11.45 -2.17 21.33
CA GLU A 194 -11.40 -3.38 20.50
C GLU A 194 -11.32 -3.03 19.02
N VAL A 195 -10.42 -3.67 18.29
CA VAL A 195 -10.48 -3.73 16.83
C VAL A 195 -11.46 -4.83 16.42
N VAL A 196 -12.47 -4.47 15.69
CA VAL A 196 -13.53 -5.39 15.24
C VAL A 196 -13.30 -5.76 13.79
N VAL A 197 -13.26 -7.07 13.50
CA VAL A 197 -13.13 -7.62 12.15
C VAL A 197 -14.45 -8.17 11.67
N ASN A 198 -14.89 -7.73 10.50
CA ASN A 198 -15.99 -8.33 9.74
C ASN A 198 -15.46 -9.57 8.99
N GLU A 199 -15.58 -10.73 9.63
CA GLU A 199 -15.00 -11.98 9.13
C GLU A 199 -15.36 -12.31 7.67
N PRO A 200 -16.63 -12.24 7.24
CA PRO A 200 -16.97 -12.49 5.84
C PRO A 200 -16.17 -11.69 4.84
N VAL A 201 -15.93 -10.40 5.12
CA VAL A 201 -15.17 -9.50 4.23
C VAL A 201 -13.68 -9.81 4.31
N ALA A 202 -13.13 -9.87 5.52
CA ALA A 202 -11.71 -10.12 5.73
C ALA A 202 -11.27 -11.48 5.18
N LEU A 203 -12.09 -12.52 5.38
CA LEU A 203 -11.84 -13.87 4.87
C LEU A 203 -11.94 -13.94 3.33
N ASP A 204 -12.84 -13.18 2.70
CA ASP A 204 -12.94 -13.10 1.25
C ASP A 204 -11.71 -12.40 0.65
N LEU A 205 -11.25 -11.31 1.26
CA LEU A 205 -10.02 -10.62 0.88
C LEU A 205 -8.79 -11.53 1.05
N TYR A 206 -8.65 -12.21 2.20
CA TYR A 206 -7.60 -13.19 2.43
C TYR A 206 -7.54 -14.27 1.33
N ARG A 207 -8.69 -14.82 0.95
CA ARG A 207 -8.76 -15.87 -0.07
C ARG A 207 -8.52 -15.40 -1.48
N SER A 208 -8.87 -14.16 -1.78
CA SER A 208 -8.80 -13.62 -3.14
C SER A 208 -7.53 -12.87 -3.45
N LEU A 209 -6.91 -12.26 -2.44
CA LEU A 209 -5.71 -11.42 -2.61
C LEU A 209 -4.49 -11.99 -1.89
N GLY A 210 -4.64 -12.44 -0.64
CA GLY A 210 -3.58 -12.99 0.20
C GLY A 210 -3.63 -12.49 1.65
N ASP A 211 -2.65 -12.86 2.43
CA ASP A 211 -2.62 -12.62 3.88
C ASP A 211 -2.41 -11.14 4.23
N PHE A 212 -1.64 -10.41 3.44
CA PHE A 212 -1.40 -9.01 3.70
C PHE A 212 -2.64 -8.13 3.48
N SER A 213 -3.66 -8.62 2.74
CA SER A 213 -4.95 -7.93 2.67
C SER A 213 -5.58 -7.75 4.07
N VAL A 214 -5.42 -8.74 4.95
CA VAL A 214 -5.88 -8.67 6.35
C VAL A 214 -4.96 -7.75 7.16
N GLY A 215 -3.64 -7.85 6.98
CA GLY A 215 -2.68 -6.94 7.61
C GLY A 215 -2.98 -5.48 7.32
N TYR A 216 -3.31 -5.15 6.08
CA TYR A 216 -3.73 -3.80 5.70
C TYR A 216 -5.01 -3.36 6.43
N LEU A 217 -6.06 -4.20 6.48
CA LEU A 217 -7.30 -3.86 7.20
C LEU A 217 -7.06 -3.59 8.69
N LEU A 218 -6.26 -4.43 9.34
CA LEU A 218 -5.92 -4.27 10.75
C LEU A 218 -5.07 -3.00 10.95
N GLY A 219 -4.09 -2.74 10.09
CA GLY A 219 -3.29 -1.52 10.13
C GLY A 219 -4.14 -0.24 10.11
N LEU A 220 -5.18 -0.19 9.26
CA LEU A 220 -6.11 0.94 9.23
C LEU A 220 -6.84 1.12 10.57
N ALA A 221 -7.31 0.04 11.19
CA ALA A 221 -8.04 0.09 12.46
C ALA A 221 -7.12 0.51 13.62
N TRP A 222 -5.87 0.02 13.66
CA TRP A 222 -4.83 0.51 14.59
C TRP A 222 -4.51 1.99 14.35
N GLY A 223 -4.44 2.43 13.09
CA GLY A 223 -4.29 3.85 12.74
C GLY A 223 -5.35 4.76 13.34
N GLU A 224 -6.62 4.30 13.41
CA GLU A 224 -7.69 5.01 14.12
C GLU A 224 -7.37 5.20 15.60
N ALA A 225 -6.90 4.16 16.30
CA ALA A 225 -6.56 4.24 17.70
C ALA A 225 -5.34 5.14 17.95
N VAL A 226 -4.33 5.06 17.10
CA VAL A 226 -3.15 5.94 17.14
C VAL A 226 -3.55 7.40 16.99
N GLN A 227 -4.43 7.71 16.04
CA GLN A 227 -4.94 9.07 15.87
C GLN A 227 -5.72 9.57 17.08
N GLU A 228 -6.52 8.71 17.74
CA GLU A 228 -7.21 9.06 18.99
C GLU A 228 -6.19 9.35 20.11
N ALA A 229 -5.19 8.49 20.30
CA ALA A 229 -4.14 8.67 21.32
C ALA A 229 -3.32 9.96 21.11
N LEU A 230 -3.04 10.30 19.84
CA LEU A 230 -2.34 11.54 19.47
C LEU A 230 -3.25 12.79 19.56
N GLY A 231 -4.54 12.63 19.84
CA GLY A 231 -5.50 13.74 19.87
C GLY A 231 -5.71 14.39 18.51
N SER A 232 -5.58 13.63 17.41
CA SER A 232 -5.81 14.10 16.05
C SER A 232 -7.20 14.70 15.91
N ARG A 233 -7.29 15.82 15.21
CA ARG A 233 -8.56 16.49 14.88
C ARG A 233 -8.97 16.29 13.43
N LEU A 234 -8.22 15.48 12.68
CA LEU A 234 -8.53 15.16 11.30
C LEU A 234 -9.86 14.40 11.22
N VAL A 235 -10.60 14.65 10.15
CA VAL A 235 -11.90 14.03 9.87
C VAL A 235 -12.00 13.66 8.39
N GLY A 236 -12.90 12.75 8.06
CA GLY A 236 -13.19 12.37 6.68
C GLY A 236 -11.95 11.83 5.96
N GLU A 237 -11.69 12.37 4.77
CA GLU A 237 -10.61 11.94 3.89
C GLU A 237 -9.22 12.09 4.53
N GLU A 238 -8.91 13.25 5.13
CA GLU A 238 -7.61 13.49 5.75
C GLU A 238 -7.30 12.46 6.85
N ARG A 239 -8.30 12.11 7.67
CA ARG A 239 -8.18 11.07 8.70
C ARG A 239 -7.94 9.71 8.08
N ALA A 240 -8.66 9.35 7.03
CA ALA A 240 -8.51 8.08 6.33
C ALA A 240 -7.12 7.95 5.67
N LEU A 241 -6.65 9.01 5.00
CA LEU A 241 -5.32 9.03 4.38
C LEU A 241 -4.20 8.91 5.41
N LEU A 242 -4.38 9.50 6.60
CA LEU A 242 -3.41 9.31 7.68
C LEU A 242 -3.36 7.85 8.14
N ASN A 243 -4.50 7.14 8.23
CA ASN A 243 -4.51 5.70 8.55
C ASN A 243 -3.76 4.88 7.50
N ASP A 244 -3.93 5.18 6.21
CA ASP A 244 -3.17 4.53 5.15
C ASP A 244 -1.66 4.77 5.30
N CYS A 245 -1.25 6.01 5.59
CA CYS A 245 0.14 6.36 5.80
C CYS A 245 0.73 5.66 7.04
N LEU A 246 0.02 5.67 8.17
CA LEU A 246 0.44 4.99 9.39
C LEU A 246 0.57 3.47 9.19
N THR A 247 -0.35 2.87 8.44
CA THR A 247 -0.23 1.45 8.04
C THR A 247 1.04 1.21 7.24
N GLY A 248 1.36 2.11 6.29
CA GLY A 248 2.61 2.06 5.53
C GLY A 248 3.85 2.17 6.42
N GLY A 249 3.83 3.03 7.43
CA GLY A 249 4.91 3.18 8.41
C GLY A 249 5.17 1.90 9.22
N TRP A 250 4.11 1.21 9.64
CA TRP A 250 4.23 -0.12 10.23
C TRP A 250 4.89 -1.11 9.25
N VAL A 251 4.40 -1.15 8.00
CA VAL A 251 4.92 -2.03 6.96
C VAL A 251 6.40 -1.80 6.70
N GLN A 252 6.87 -0.54 6.69
CA GLN A 252 8.29 -0.22 6.50
C GLN A 252 9.19 -1.00 7.47
N THR A 253 8.77 -1.15 8.74
CA THR A 253 9.58 -1.78 9.78
C THR A 253 9.62 -3.30 9.71
N VAL A 254 8.74 -3.92 8.92
CA VAL A 254 8.68 -5.38 8.71
C VAL A 254 9.16 -5.82 7.32
N ILE A 255 9.60 -4.87 6.47
CA ILE A 255 10.31 -5.18 5.23
C ILE A 255 11.72 -5.67 5.54
N LEU A 256 12.11 -6.80 4.94
CA LEU A 256 13.47 -7.33 5.09
C LEU A 256 14.47 -6.43 4.36
N VAL A 257 15.38 -5.80 5.09
CA VAL A 257 16.39 -4.84 4.58
C VAL A 257 17.23 -5.43 3.42
N GLU A 258 17.48 -6.73 3.44
CA GLU A 258 18.30 -7.43 2.44
C GLU A 258 17.66 -7.48 1.05
N THR A 259 16.37 -7.21 0.97
CA THR A 259 15.58 -7.35 -0.26
C THR A 259 15.12 -6.02 -0.85
N ALA A 260 15.22 -4.93 -0.11
CA ALA A 260 14.80 -3.60 -0.54
C ALA A 260 15.95 -2.85 -1.23
N VAL A 261 15.66 -2.21 -2.36
CA VAL A 261 16.61 -1.40 -3.12
C VAL A 261 16.17 0.05 -3.13
N GLY A 262 17.03 0.95 -2.69
CA GLY A 262 16.76 2.39 -2.66
C GLY A 262 15.96 2.87 -1.44
N PHE A 263 15.72 2.00 -0.45
CA PHE A 263 15.14 2.38 0.83
C PHE A 263 16.23 2.65 1.87
N ASP A 264 16.08 3.72 2.61
CA ASP A 264 16.79 3.92 3.89
C ASP A 264 15.90 3.38 5.01
N LEU A 265 15.82 2.05 5.08
CA LEU A 265 14.99 1.39 6.06
C LEU A 265 15.60 1.55 7.45
N PRO A 266 14.83 2.01 8.45
CA PRO A 266 15.26 1.93 9.83
C PRO A 266 15.53 0.45 10.13
N ARG A 267 16.64 0.15 10.81
CA ARG A 267 16.88 -1.22 11.26
C ARG A 267 15.71 -1.61 12.16
N PRO A 268 14.93 -2.65 11.84
CA PRO A 268 13.89 -3.10 12.73
C PRO A 268 14.54 -3.37 14.09
N ARG A 269 13.87 -3.04 15.18
CA ARG A 269 14.19 -3.58 16.51
C ARG A 269 13.79 -5.07 16.49
N ALA A 270 14.48 -5.83 15.64
CA ALA A 270 14.01 -7.06 15.02
C ALA A 270 13.94 -8.28 15.96
N GLU A 271 14.46 -8.19 17.18
CA GLU A 271 14.51 -9.37 18.06
C GLU A 271 13.13 -9.75 18.65
N GLU A 272 12.13 -8.87 18.53
CA GLU A 272 10.80 -9.06 19.11
C GLU A 272 9.66 -9.02 18.07
N ARG A 273 9.93 -8.59 16.81
CA ARG A 273 8.91 -8.51 15.75
C ARG A 273 8.64 -9.89 15.14
N THR A 274 7.37 -10.21 14.96
CA THR A 274 6.92 -11.50 14.38
C THR A 274 6.44 -11.38 12.95
N ALA A 275 5.95 -10.21 12.54
CA ALA A 275 5.54 -9.97 11.17
C ALA A 275 6.75 -9.73 10.25
N THR A 276 6.64 -10.18 9.01
CA THR A 276 7.59 -9.90 7.92
C THR A 276 6.82 -9.71 6.62
N VAL A 277 7.23 -8.74 5.82
CA VAL A 277 6.71 -8.57 4.46
C VAL A 277 7.44 -9.52 3.51
N SER A 278 6.69 -10.35 2.83
CA SER A 278 7.14 -11.28 1.80
C SER A 278 6.88 -10.75 0.38
N ALA A 279 7.37 -11.50 -0.60
CA ALA A 279 7.12 -11.17 -2.00
C ALA A 279 5.62 -11.21 -2.31
N GLY A 280 5.07 -10.10 -2.81
CA GLY A 280 3.66 -9.97 -3.16
C GLY A 280 2.82 -9.18 -2.17
N ASP A 281 3.19 -9.10 -0.88
CA ASP A 281 2.38 -8.46 0.16
C ASP A 281 2.04 -7.00 -0.15
N LEU A 282 2.99 -6.24 -0.66
CA LEU A 282 2.73 -4.84 -1.04
C LEU A 282 1.80 -4.73 -2.27
N ASP A 283 1.84 -5.69 -3.17
CA ASP A 283 0.91 -5.78 -4.29
C ASP A 283 -0.50 -6.13 -3.81
N GLU A 284 -0.61 -6.99 -2.79
CA GLU A 284 -1.88 -7.31 -2.10
C GLU A 284 -2.45 -6.06 -1.42
N ALA A 285 -1.61 -5.26 -0.76
CA ALA A 285 -2.03 -3.99 -0.18
C ALA A 285 -2.62 -3.05 -1.25
N ILE A 286 -1.92 -2.85 -2.37
CA ILE A 286 -2.42 -2.03 -3.49
C ILE A 286 -3.76 -2.55 -4.01
N GLN A 287 -3.87 -3.86 -4.21
CA GLN A 287 -5.11 -4.48 -4.70
C GLN A 287 -6.24 -4.36 -3.68
N THR A 288 -5.93 -4.48 -2.38
CA THR A 288 -6.90 -4.29 -1.30
C THR A 288 -7.41 -2.86 -1.29
N VAL A 289 -6.52 -1.84 -1.36
CA VAL A 289 -6.94 -0.42 -1.48
C VAL A 289 -7.89 -0.23 -2.65
N LEU A 290 -7.54 -0.75 -3.83
CA LEU A 290 -8.37 -0.63 -5.04
C LEU A 290 -9.75 -1.26 -4.84
N LEU A 291 -9.82 -2.41 -4.18
CA LEU A 291 -11.06 -3.15 -3.96
C LEU A 291 -11.93 -2.51 -2.89
N VAL A 292 -11.37 -2.20 -1.71
CA VAL A 292 -12.16 -1.62 -0.60
C VAL A 292 -12.59 -0.18 -0.88
N SER A 293 -11.89 0.55 -1.76
CA SER A 293 -12.33 1.87 -2.21
C SER A 293 -13.60 1.82 -3.07
N ASP A 294 -13.88 0.69 -3.72
CA ASP A 294 -15.13 0.48 -4.47
C ASP A 294 -16.34 0.22 -3.56
N LEU A 295 -16.11 -0.25 -2.34
CA LEU A 295 -17.17 -0.49 -1.37
C LEU A 295 -17.67 0.80 -0.70
N ALA A 296 -17.03 1.94 -1.01
CA ALA A 296 -17.47 3.24 -0.52
C ALA A 296 -18.88 3.56 -1.03
N ARG A 297 -19.76 3.94 -0.10
CA ARG A 297 -21.05 4.54 -0.44
C ARG A 297 -20.84 5.98 -0.89
N ASP A 298 -21.67 6.49 -1.79
CA ASP A 298 -21.56 7.83 -2.39
C ASP A 298 -21.47 9.00 -1.37
N ASP A 299 -21.79 8.76 -0.09
CA ASP A 299 -21.78 9.76 0.99
C ASP A 299 -20.52 9.66 1.88
N ASP A 300 -19.65 8.66 1.69
CA ASP A 300 -18.44 8.47 2.50
C ASP A 300 -17.26 9.22 1.87
N VAL A 301 -16.85 10.29 2.53
CA VAL A 301 -15.62 11.03 2.18
C VAL A 301 -14.41 10.21 2.63
N VAL A 302 -14.11 9.19 1.86
CA VAL A 302 -12.91 8.36 2.02
C VAL A 302 -12.10 8.58 0.78
N GLY A 303 -10.91 9.13 0.89
CA GLY A 303 -10.04 9.47 -0.23
C GLY A 303 -10.09 8.48 -1.38
N ASN A 304 -9.95 8.94 -2.60
CA ASN A 304 -9.97 8.04 -3.74
C ASN A 304 -8.78 7.05 -3.68
N ALA A 305 -8.85 5.97 -4.45
CA ALA A 305 -7.83 4.94 -4.43
C ALA A 305 -6.41 5.47 -4.76
N PHE A 306 -6.32 6.54 -5.55
CA PHE A 306 -5.04 7.15 -5.89
C PHE A 306 -4.38 7.78 -4.66
N GLU A 307 -5.10 8.61 -3.90
CA GLU A 307 -4.60 9.28 -2.69
C GLU A 307 -4.30 8.27 -1.58
N LYS A 308 -5.13 7.25 -1.39
CA LYS A 308 -4.92 6.18 -0.40
C LYS A 308 -3.64 5.37 -0.68
N ILE A 309 -3.44 4.98 -1.94
CA ILE A 309 -2.21 4.30 -2.34
C ILE A 309 -0.99 5.23 -2.16
N ALA A 310 -1.12 6.52 -2.50
CA ALA A 310 -0.03 7.46 -2.30
C ALA A 310 0.32 7.64 -0.82
N ALA A 311 -0.68 7.71 0.06
CA ALA A 311 -0.49 7.79 1.50
C ALA A 311 0.17 6.52 2.06
N LEU A 312 -0.33 5.33 1.72
CA LEU A 312 0.30 4.05 2.09
C LEU A 312 1.76 4.01 1.65
N ARG A 313 2.04 4.39 0.41
CA ARG A 313 3.41 4.40 -0.14
C ARG A 313 4.32 5.40 0.59
N THR A 314 3.80 6.56 0.99
CA THR A 314 4.56 7.53 1.81
C THR A 314 5.00 6.86 3.11
N GLY A 315 4.10 6.19 3.82
CA GLY A 315 4.45 5.44 5.03
C GLY A 315 5.49 4.35 4.78
N VAL A 316 5.33 3.55 3.71
CA VAL A 316 6.28 2.47 3.36
C VAL A 316 7.65 3.01 2.99
N ILE A 317 7.75 4.13 2.31
CA ILE A 317 9.02 4.67 1.80
C ILE A 317 9.68 5.59 2.83
N ASP A 318 8.92 6.52 3.41
CA ASP A 318 9.43 7.62 4.22
C ASP A 318 9.18 7.40 5.72
N GLY A 319 8.42 6.36 6.10
CA GLY A 319 8.16 5.96 7.47
C GLY A 319 7.08 6.78 8.19
N THR A 320 6.81 6.40 9.44
CA THR A 320 5.76 6.99 10.27
C THR A 320 6.00 8.47 10.59
N GLU A 321 7.26 8.89 10.75
CA GLU A 321 7.57 10.30 11.02
C GLU A 321 7.07 11.21 9.89
N ALA A 322 7.18 10.76 8.63
CA ALA A 322 6.67 11.52 7.50
C ALA A 322 5.14 11.66 7.53
N CYS A 323 4.42 10.63 8.00
CA CYS A 323 2.97 10.65 8.18
C CYS A 323 2.54 11.68 9.24
N LEU A 324 3.29 11.80 10.32
CA LEU A 324 2.98 12.65 11.47
C LEU A 324 3.43 14.11 11.31
N ALA A 325 4.25 14.43 10.31
CA ALA A 325 4.80 15.76 10.10
C ALA A 325 3.73 16.86 9.83
N GLY A 326 2.50 16.50 9.60
CA GLY A 326 1.37 17.40 9.35
C GLY A 326 0.33 17.51 10.49
N LEU A 327 0.53 16.82 11.62
CA LEU A 327 -0.38 16.81 12.78
C LEU A 327 -0.16 17.99 13.74
#